data_84490b9e36f431a7263b0d91eb714f95
#
_entry.id   84490b9e36f431a7263b0d91eb714f95
#
_cell.length_a   1.000
_cell.length_b   1.000
_cell.length_c   1.000
_cell.angle_alpha   90.00
_cell.angle_beta   90.00
_cell.angle_gamma   90.00
#
_symmetry.space_group_name_H-M   'P 1'
#
loop_
_entity.id
_entity.type
_entity.pdbx_description
1 polymer ?
#
loop_
_entity_poly.entity_id
_entity_poly.type
_entity_poly.pdbx_seq_one_letter_code
_entity_poly.pdbx_strand_id
1 'polypeptide(L)'
;MENKSLLYPCASAARRVISLDGMWRFEFDPESNGMDAGWGVGLPKPISMPVPASFCDFFTDKESREYCGDFWYETDFFVPGEWSGKDVAIRFGSVTHRARVFVNGVEVANHEGGFLPFDANVTEIVRYNQYNKLTVLANNELNEYMLPAGQTNTLSNGKKVAAPYFDFYNYAGIHRPVKLLALPKERVLDFEVTHRLVDGGAEVDYTVTTNGSHDVTVEVLDGTTKVAEASGKTGTLKITNAKLWNVHAAYLYNFVIRITDGHAVIDEYFDKIGIRTFEVKDGHFLLNGKPVYLRGFGKHEDSDIRGRGLDLATVKRDYELMKWIGANCFRTSHYPYAEELYQMADEEGFLIIDEVPAVGFMQSTMNFLAANQGNGKKVGYFEKETTPKLLENHKAALTDMITRDKNHASVIAWSILNEPQCTSEGTEAYFKPLFDLAHELDPQKRPRTYAIVMMSLPNTSKGQQFADFISLNRYYGWYVMGGMCIVDAETAFRKEMDGWAQVLNGRPMIFTEYGADTMPSEHKLPSVMWSQEYQNEYLDMNHNVFDSYDFVQGELVWNFADFQTTEGIMRVNGNKKGIFTRQRQPKDAAFHFRARWTSLPVDYKGDK
;
A
#
# COMPACT_ATOMS: atom_id res chain seq x y z
N MET A 1 24.89 3.00 -3.74
CA MET A 1 23.64 2.34 -4.21
C MET A 1 23.88 0.97 -4.83
N GLU A 2 25.09 0.45 -4.82
CA GLU A 2 25.46 -0.78 -5.59
C GLU A 2 24.89 -2.12 -5.06
N ASN A 3 24.29 -2.17 -3.86
CA ASN A 3 23.77 -3.44 -3.29
C ASN A 3 22.37 -3.29 -2.65
N LYS A 4 21.57 -2.31 -3.06
CA LYS A 4 20.18 -2.17 -2.59
C LYS A 4 19.36 -3.35 -3.13
N SER A 5 18.65 -4.05 -2.23
CA SER A 5 17.69 -5.10 -2.58
C SER A 5 16.38 -4.83 -1.87
N LEU A 6 15.27 -4.93 -2.59
CA LEU A 6 13.92 -4.85 -2.01
C LEU A 6 13.25 -6.23 -1.92
N LEU A 7 13.96 -7.29 -2.23
CA LEU A 7 13.47 -8.65 -2.11
C LEU A 7 13.05 -8.97 -0.66
N TYR A 8 11.93 -9.65 -0.52
CA TYR A 8 11.50 -10.12 0.81
C TYR A 8 12.52 -11.12 1.37
N PRO A 9 12.96 -10.96 2.62
CA PRO A 9 13.99 -11.83 3.18
C PRO A 9 13.52 -13.28 3.31
N CYS A 10 14.21 -14.20 2.66
CA CYS A 10 14.02 -15.64 2.82
C CYS A 10 15.22 -16.29 3.52
N ALA A 11 14.98 -17.29 4.35
CA ALA A 11 16.03 -18.14 4.92
C ALA A 11 16.30 -19.31 3.98
N SER A 12 17.58 -19.62 3.74
CA SER A 12 18.02 -20.74 2.89
C SER A 12 19.29 -21.40 3.45
N ALA A 13 19.88 -22.34 2.71
CA ALA A 13 21.18 -22.87 3.08
C ALA A 13 22.27 -21.77 3.17
N ALA A 14 22.17 -20.74 2.33
CA ALA A 14 23.13 -19.65 2.23
C ALA A 14 22.76 -18.42 3.08
N ARG A 15 21.47 -18.14 3.26
CA ARG A 15 20.93 -16.95 3.92
C ARG A 15 20.38 -17.27 5.31
N ARG A 16 20.54 -16.34 6.24
CA ARG A 16 19.91 -16.42 7.58
C ARG A 16 19.06 -15.21 7.83
N VAL A 17 17.92 -15.43 8.49
CA VAL A 17 16.94 -14.39 8.86
C VAL A 17 16.55 -14.63 10.31
N ILE A 18 16.70 -13.61 11.15
CA ILE A 18 16.25 -13.63 12.56
C ILE A 18 15.30 -12.45 12.73
N SER A 19 14.12 -12.69 13.30
CA SER A 19 13.21 -11.61 13.70
C SER A 19 13.77 -10.87 14.91
N LEU A 20 13.72 -9.55 14.89
CA LEU A 20 13.98 -8.68 16.03
C LEU A 20 12.67 -8.14 16.63
N ASP A 21 11.52 -8.60 16.16
CA ASP A 21 10.21 -8.23 16.70
C ASP A 21 10.08 -8.61 18.17
N GLY A 22 9.29 -7.85 18.92
CA GLY A 22 9.07 -8.11 20.33
C GLY A 22 8.90 -6.83 21.13
N MET A 23 9.24 -6.90 22.42
CA MET A 23 9.19 -5.73 23.30
C MET A 23 10.52 -5.00 23.27
N TRP A 24 10.49 -3.77 22.74
CA TRP A 24 11.63 -2.86 22.70
C TRP A 24 11.54 -1.82 23.82
N ARG A 25 12.63 -1.12 24.09
CA ARG A 25 12.68 0.10 24.91
C ARG A 25 12.28 1.29 24.03
N PHE A 26 11.54 2.25 24.59
CA PHE A 26 11.01 3.41 23.87
C PHE A 26 11.06 4.66 24.73
N GLU A 27 11.35 5.80 24.12
CA GLU A 27 11.35 7.10 24.81
C GLU A 27 10.96 8.23 23.85
N PHE A 28 10.09 9.14 24.30
CA PHE A 28 9.81 10.39 23.58
C PHE A 28 10.95 11.38 23.77
N ASP A 29 11.24 12.19 22.76
CA ASP A 29 12.27 13.23 22.76
C ASP A 29 11.66 14.60 22.42
N PRO A 30 10.87 15.19 23.35
CA PRO A 30 10.11 16.41 23.06
C PRO A 30 10.99 17.63 22.78
N GLU A 31 12.20 17.64 23.29
CA GLU A 31 13.17 18.73 23.09
C GLU A 31 14.09 18.49 21.88
N SER A 32 13.95 17.34 21.21
CA SER A 32 14.81 16.91 20.08
C SER A 32 16.31 16.98 20.41
N ASN A 33 16.68 16.67 21.64
CA ASN A 33 18.06 16.75 22.13
C ASN A 33 18.73 15.38 22.32
N GLY A 34 18.03 14.28 22.08
CA GLY A 34 18.53 12.92 22.26
C GLY A 34 19.80 12.63 21.47
N MET A 35 19.96 13.24 20.30
CA MET A 35 21.22 13.13 19.53
C MET A 35 22.40 13.73 20.29
N ASP A 36 22.27 14.96 20.78
CA ASP A 36 23.32 15.64 21.52
C ASP A 36 23.55 15.00 22.89
N ALA A 37 22.52 14.43 23.48
CA ALA A 37 22.58 13.68 24.74
C ALA A 37 23.13 12.25 24.60
N GLY A 38 23.44 11.82 23.37
CA GLY A 38 24.06 10.52 23.10
C GLY A 38 23.12 9.32 23.19
N TRP A 39 21.82 9.49 22.95
CA TRP A 39 20.83 8.39 23.02
C TRP A 39 21.08 7.29 21.98
N GLY A 40 21.89 7.54 20.97
CA GLY A 40 22.34 6.52 20.04
C GLY A 40 23.10 5.35 20.68
N VAL A 41 23.66 5.53 21.92
CA VAL A 41 24.31 4.47 22.68
C VAL A 41 23.42 3.86 23.76
N GLY A 42 22.26 4.47 24.07
CA GLY A 42 21.28 3.94 25.01
C GLY A 42 20.32 4.99 25.53
N LEU A 43 19.07 4.60 25.72
CA LEU A 43 17.99 5.46 26.18
C LEU A 43 18.06 5.64 27.71
N PRO A 44 17.87 6.88 28.26
CA PRO A 44 18.05 7.15 29.68
C PRO A 44 16.90 6.67 30.55
N LYS A 45 15.63 6.76 30.09
CA LYS A 45 14.43 6.43 30.89
C LYS A 45 13.35 5.73 30.04
N PRO A 46 13.69 4.64 29.34
CA PRO A 46 12.77 4.02 28.41
C PRO A 46 11.61 3.33 29.12
N ILE A 47 10.47 3.28 28.41
CA ILE A 47 9.34 2.41 28.69
C ILE A 47 9.34 1.23 27.69
N SER A 48 8.53 0.20 27.96
CA SER A 48 8.37 -0.92 27.04
C SER A 48 7.40 -0.59 25.90
N MET A 49 7.76 -0.97 24.66
CA MET A 49 6.97 -0.73 23.46
C MET A 49 7.02 -1.94 22.53
N PRO A 50 5.88 -2.49 22.06
CA PRO A 50 5.90 -3.58 21.09
C PRO A 50 6.34 -3.10 19.70
N VAL A 51 7.08 -3.96 18.98
CA VAL A 51 7.47 -3.81 17.58
C VAL A 51 7.13 -5.13 16.88
N PRO A 52 6.38 -5.13 15.76
CA PRO A 52 5.80 -3.96 15.07
C PRO A 52 4.52 -3.45 15.72
N ALA A 53 4.37 -2.13 15.80
CA ALA A 53 3.13 -1.46 16.21
C ALA A 53 3.21 0.06 15.97
N SER A 54 2.05 0.74 15.98
CA SER A 54 1.98 2.18 16.24
C SER A 54 1.91 2.39 17.75
N PHE A 55 2.57 3.42 18.27
CA PHE A 55 2.49 3.72 19.71
C PHE A 55 1.18 4.42 20.10
N CYS A 56 0.51 5.10 19.14
CA CYS A 56 -0.55 6.08 19.39
C CYS A 56 -1.73 5.53 20.22
N ASP A 57 -2.21 4.32 19.93
CA ASP A 57 -3.39 3.75 20.59
C ASP A 57 -3.04 2.96 21.88
N PHE A 58 -1.78 2.94 22.33
CA PHE A 58 -1.39 2.31 23.60
C PHE A 58 -1.56 3.23 24.81
N PHE A 59 -1.45 4.54 24.59
CA PHE A 59 -1.52 5.51 25.66
C PHE A 59 -2.95 5.92 25.97
N THR A 60 -3.21 6.20 27.26
CA THR A 60 -4.52 6.64 27.74
C THR A 60 -4.64 8.15 27.87
N ASP A 61 -3.53 8.86 27.75
CA ASP A 61 -3.47 10.31 27.76
C ASP A 61 -3.34 10.87 26.35
N LYS A 62 -3.95 12.03 26.12
CA LYS A 62 -3.99 12.66 24.80
C LYS A 62 -2.61 13.15 24.34
N GLU A 63 -1.76 13.54 25.26
CA GLU A 63 -0.43 14.08 24.94
C GLU A 63 0.47 13.02 24.31
N SER A 64 0.53 11.83 24.88
CA SER A 64 1.29 10.71 24.34
C SER A 64 0.68 10.18 23.05
N ARG A 65 -0.66 10.09 23.00
CA ARG A 65 -1.37 9.61 21.81
C ARG A 65 -1.15 10.50 20.58
N GLU A 66 -1.22 11.83 20.77
CA GLU A 66 -1.10 12.83 19.70
C GLU A 66 0.33 13.38 19.56
N TYR A 67 1.32 12.68 20.12
CA TYR A 67 2.70 13.13 20.12
C TYR A 67 3.22 13.34 18.69
N CYS A 68 3.84 14.51 18.46
CA CYS A 68 4.43 14.90 17.19
C CYS A 68 5.85 15.42 17.41
N GLY A 69 6.84 14.75 16.84
CA GLY A 69 8.25 15.08 17.01
C GLY A 69 9.13 13.83 16.98
N ASP A 70 10.27 13.92 17.62
CA ASP A 70 11.27 12.85 17.72
C ASP A 70 10.92 11.84 18.82
N PHE A 71 11.11 10.56 18.53
CA PHE A 71 10.98 9.48 19.49
C PHE A 71 11.96 8.36 19.16
N TRP A 72 12.35 7.60 20.17
CA TRP A 72 13.43 6.64 20.08
C TRP A 72 12.99 5.23 20.45
N TYR A 73 13.55 4.25 19.73
CA TYR A 73 13.44 2.83 20.03
C TYR A 73 14.83 2.26 20.32
N GLU A 74 14.88 1.22 21.18
CA GLU A 74 16.11 0.51 21.48
C GLU A 74 15.83 -0.97 21.71
N THR A 75 16.70 -1.83 21.16
CA THR A 75 16.73 -3.27 21.48
C THR A 75 18.15 -3.79 21.43
N ASP A 76 18.36 -4.97 22.02
CA ASP A 76 19.63 -5.69 21.94
C ASP A 76 19.45 -6.91 21.03
N PHE A 77 20.45 -7.20 20.19
CA PHE A 77 20.46 -8.36 19.30
C PHE A 77 21.81 -9.08 19.32
N PHE A 78 21.77 -10.40 19.17
CA PHE A 78 22.96 -11.25 19.15
C PHE A 78 23.37 -11.58 17.71
N VAL A 79 24.66 -11.47 17.39
CA VAL A 79 25.20 -11.86 16.09
C VAL A 79 26.09 -13.10 16.27
N PRO A 80 25.70 -14.26 15.74
CA PRO A 80 26.49 -15.50 15.83
C PRO A 80 27.85 -15.39 15.14
N GLY A 81 28.86 -16.07 15.68
CA GLY A 81 30.22 -16.05 15.15
C GLY A 81 30.35 -16.67 13.76
N GLU A 82 29.50 -17.66 13.44
CA GLU A 82 29.47 -18.29 12.12
C GLU A 82 28.97 -17.36 11.00
N TRP A 83 28.47 -16.16 11.34
CA TRP A 83 28.11 -15.13 10.36
C TRP A 83 29.33 -14.30 9.90
N SER A 84 30.49 -14.48 10.55
CA SER A 84 31.73 -13.84 10.12
C SER A 84 32.04 -14.19 8.66
N GLY A 85 32.32 -13.15 7.86
CA GLY A 85 32.55 -13.32 6.41
C GLY A 85 31.31 -13.17 5.54
N LYS A 86 30.10 -13.08 6.12
CA LYS A 86 28.87 -12.68 5.43
C LYS A 86 28.63 -11.17 5.52
N ASP A 87 27.73 -10.65 4.69
CA ASP A 87 27.16 -9.33 4.91
C ASP A 87 26.06 -9.43 5.96
N VAL A 88 26.12 -8.57 6.97
CA VAL A 88 25.11 -8.49 8.01
C VAL A 88 24.31 -7.19 7.83
N ALA A 89 22.98 -7.31 7.74
CA ALA A 89 22.10 -6.16 7.57
C ALA A 89 20.91 -6.23 8.54
N ILE A 90 20.36 -5.08 8.89
CA ILE A 90 19.09 -4.97 9.58
C ILE A 90 18.08 -4.38 8.61
N ARG A 91 17.01 -5.13 8.31
CA ARG A 91 15.91 -4.69 7.46
C ARG A 91 14.74 -4.22 8.30
N PHE A 92 14.29 -3.03 8.04
CA PHE A 92 13.06 -2.47 8.57
C PHE A 92 11.97 -2.57 7.50
N GLY A 93 10.84 -3.18 7.81
CA GLY A 93 9.70 -3.25 6.90
C GLY A 93 9.03 -1.87 6.69
N SER A 94 8.97 -1.04 7.72
CA SER A 94 8.68 0.40 7.63
C SER A 94 8.89 1.10 8.99
N VAL A 95 9.29 2.37 8.93
CA VAL A 95 9.37 3.29 10.09
C VAL A 95 8.76 4.63 9.68
N THR A 96 7.80 5.14 10.42
CA THR A 96 7.03 6.33 10.02
C THR A 96 7.48 7.58 10.77
N HIS A 97 7.89 8.65 10.07
CA HIS A 97 8.08 8.82 8.62
C HIS A 97 9.56 8.89 8.25
N ARG A 98 10.42 9.25 9.19
CA ARG A 98 11.88 9.35 9.05
C ARG A 98 12.54 8.49 10.10
N ALA A 99 13.67 7.92 9.75
CA ALA A 99 14.44 7.08 10.66
C ALA A 99 15.93 7.35 10.54
N ARG A 100 16.62 7.45 11.68
CA ARG A 100 18.08 7.33 11.77
C ARG A 100 18.39 6.12 12.64
N VAL A 101 19.21 5.22 12.12
CA VAL A 101 19.50 3.92 12.75
C VAL A 101 20.93 3.90 13.25
N PHE A 102 21.11 3.47 14.49
CA PHE A 102 22.42 3.37 15.14
C PHE A 102 22.65 1.94 15.63
N VAL A 103 23.84 1.43 15.37
CA VAL A 103 24.30 0.15 15.95
C VAL A 103 25.55 0.42 16.77
N ASN A 104 25.54 0.03 18.05
CA ASN A 104 26.62 0.28 19.01
C ASN A 104 27.03 1.76 19.07
N GLY A 105 26.07 2.69 18.86
CA GLY A 105 26.28 4.14 18.88
C GLY A 105 26.79 4.72 17.55
N VAL A 106 26.98 3.92 16.51
CA VAL A 106 27.40 4.38 15.17
C VAL A 106 26.18 4.47 14.28
N GLU A 107 25.95 5.60 13.60
CA GLU A 107 24.87 5.75 12.62
C GLU A 107 25.16 4.90 11.37
N VAL A 108 24.21 4.05 11.01
CA VAL A 108 24.34 3.07 9.91
C VAL A 108 23.32 3.28 8.80
N ALA A 109 22.24 4.00 9.05
CA ALA A 109 21.25 4.34 8.02
C ALA A 109 20.49 5.62 8.38
N ASN A 110 20.05 6.34 7.32
CA ASN A 110 19.12 7.45 7.38
C ASN A 110 18.08 7.24 6.25
N HIS A 111 16.79 7.28 6.60
CA HIS A 111 15.70 6.97 5.68
C HIS A 111 14.53 7.93 5.85
N GLU A 112 13.91 8.34 4.74
CA GLU A 112 12.63 9.04 4.70
C GLU A 112 11.65 8.25 3.82
N GLY A 113 10.44 8.03 4.34
CA GLY A 113 9.37 7.25 3.72
C GLY A 113 8.80 6.20 4.67
N GLY A 114 7.52 6.33 5.03
CA GLY A 114 6.91 5.57 6.11
C GLY A 114 6.24 4.25 5.70
N PHE A 115 6.38 3.79 4.43
CA PHE A 115 5.54 2.70 3.91
C PHE A 115 6.31 1.62 3.12
N LEU A 116 7.59 1.80 2.94
CA LEU A 116 8.43 0.90 2.16
C LEU A 116 9.64 0.46 2.98
N PRO A 117 10.20 -0.72 2.71
CA PRO A 117 11.32 -1.23 3.48
C PRO A 117 12.64 -0.54 3.14
N PHE A 118 13.55 -0.57 4.10
CA PHE A 118 14.93 -0.16 3.91
C PHE A 118 15.87 -1.03 4.74
N ASP A 119 17.12 -1.14 4.30
CA ASP A 119 18.15 -1.94 4.95
C ASP A 119 19.26 -1.04 5.51
N ALA A 120 19.76 -1.39 6.70
CA ALA A 120 20.98 -0.85 7.28
C ALA A 120 22.08 -1.91 7.22
N ASN A 121 23.15 -1.66 6.44
CA ASN A 121 24.33 -2.52 6.44
C ASN A 121 25.13 -2.28 7.74
N VAL A 122 25.33 -3.35 8.50
CA VAL A 122 26.01 -3.32 9.81
C VAL A 122 27.24 -4.21 9.88
N THR A 123 27.68 -4.78 8.75
CA THR A 123 28.76 -5.76 8.65
C THR A 123 30.03 -5.37 9.40
N GLU A 124 30.47 -4.12 9.24
CA GLU A 124 31.73 -3.62 9.83
C GLU A 124 31.55 -3.12 11.27
N ILE A 125 30.32 -3.03 11.78
CA ILE A 125 29.99 -2.43 13.09
C ILE A 125 29.61 -3.49 14.12
N VAL A 126 29.06 -4.62 13.70
CA VAL A 126 28.60 -5.66 14.62
C VAL A 126 29.76 -6.40 15.27
N ARG A 127 29.53 -6.78 16.53
CA ARG A 127 30.42 -7.61 17.33
C ARG A 127 29.91 -9.04 17.27
N TYR A 128 30.72 -9.94 16.72
CA TYR A 128 30.37 -11.36 16.62
C TYR A 128 30.48 -12.08 17.96
N ASN A 129 29.63 -13.08 18.19
CA ASN A 129 29.48 -13.81 19.46
C ASN A 129 29.16 -12.91 20.66
N GLN A 130 28.51 -11.79 20.40
CA GLN A 130 28.16 -10.80 21.43
C GLN A 130 26.79 -10.19 21.15
N TYR A 131 26.21 -9.61 22.18
CA TYR A 131 25.06 -8.71 22.00
C TYR A 131 25.53 -7.37 21.45
N ASN A 132 24.74 -6.85 20.53
CA ASN A 132 24.87 -5.54 19.94
C ASN A 132 23.63 -4.74 20.29
N LYS A 133 23.78 -3.43 20.39
CA LYS A 133 22.68 -2.51 20.65
C LYS A 133 22.21 -1.86 19.36
N LEU A 134 20.91 -1.92 19.10
CA LEU A 134 20.23 -1.22 18.02
C LEU A 134 19.41 -0.08 18.62
N THR A 135 19.63 1.13 18.14
CA THR A 135 18.86 2.31 18.52
C THR A 135 18.31 2.99 17.26
N VAL A 136 17.06 3.42 17.30
CA VAL A 136 16.38 4.05 16.16
C VAL A 136 15.74 5.34 16.61
N LEU A 137 16.22 6.48 16.11
CA LEU A 137 15.51 7.75 16.15
C LEU A 137 14.49 7.76 15.04
N ALA A 138 13.23 7.96 15.37
CA ALA A 138 12.15 8.15 14.41
C ALA A 138 11.48 9.51 14.63
N ASN A 139 10.84 10.03 13.56
CA ASN A 139 10.15 11.32 13.57
C ASN A 139 8.89 11.26 12.71
N ASN A 140 7.75 11.74 13.26
CA ASN A 140 6.44 11.72 12.60
C ASN A 140 5.93 13.09 12.15
N GLU A 141 6.79 14.11 12.14
CA GLU A 141 6.44 15.43 11.63
C GLU A 141 6.15 15.38 10.13
N LEU A 142 5.15 16.15 9.71
CA LEU A 142 4.73 16.25 8.32
C LEU A 142 5.23 17.55 7.68
N ASN A 143 5.40 17.52 6.37
CA ASN A 143 5.62 18.69 5.53
C ASN A 143 4.92 18.54 4.16
N GLU A 144 4.91 19.62 3.37
CA GLU A 144 4.19 19.67 2.10
C GLU A 144 4.88 18.95 0.93
N TYR A 145 6.09 18.42 1.12
CA TYR A 145 6.87 17.75 0.06
C TYR A 145 7.02 16.25 0.27
N MET A 146 6.56 15.74 1.40
CA MET A 146 6.61 14.31 1.71
C MET A 146 5.39 13.56 1.20
N LEU A 147 5.44 12.25 1.25
CA LEU A 147 4.36 11.33 0.90
C LEU A 147 3.99 10.46 2.11
N PRO A 148 2.76 10.60 2.64
CA PRO A 148 1.70 11.56 2.31
C PRO A 148 1.99 12.99 2.80
N ALA A 149 1.37 13.99 2.17
CA ALA A 149 1.63 15.39 2.47
C ALA A 149 0.83 15.91 3.67
N GLY A 150 1.42 16.89 4.35
CA GLY A 150 0.80 17.56 5.48
C GLY A 150 1.63 18.75 5.95
N GLN A 151 1.41 19.18 7.16
CA GLN A 151 2.27 20.15 7.85
C GLN A 151 2.37 19.83 9.33
N THR A 152 3.37 20.38 9.99
CA THR A 152 3.50 20.36 11.44
C THR A 152 3.28 21.76 11.96
N ASN A 153 2.36 21.90 12.91
CA ASN A 153 2.01 23.17 13.53
C ASN A 153 2.55 23.23 14.95
N THR A 154 2.93 24.44 15.39
CA THR A 154 3.26 24.69 16.78
C THR A 154 2.12 25.45 17.44
N LEU A 155 1.54 24.89 18.49
CA LEU A 155 0.48 25.51 19.28
C LEU A 155 1.03 26.66 20.14
N SER A 156 0.13 27.48 20.69
CA SER A 156 0.50 28.60 21.56
C SER A 156 1.25 28.21 22.82
N ASN A 157 1.13 26.96 23.26
CA ASN A 157 1.86 26.39 24.39
C ASN A 157 3.22 25.76 24.02
N GLY A 158 3.65 25.92 22.76
CA GLY A 158 4.92 25.38 22.24
C GLY A 158 4.86 23.92 21.75
N LYS A 159 3.76 23.19 21.96
CA LYS A 159 3.64 21.80 21.50
C LYS A 159 3.44 21.72 20.00
N LYS A 160 4.10 20.73 19.38
CA LYS A 160 3.90 20.40 17.97
C LYS A 160 2.69 19.48 17.80
N VAL A 161 1.96 19.67 16.71
CA VAL A 161 0.86 18.79 16.29
C VAL A 161 0.95 18.53 14.80
N ALA A 162 0.70 17.29 14.38
CA ALA A 162 0.60 16.94 12.98
C ALA A 162 -0.73 17.47 12.41
N ALA A 163 -0.68 18.06 11.23
CA ALA A 163 -1.82 18.53 10.45
C ALA A 163 -1.81 17.85 9.08
N PRO A 164 -2.29 16.61 8.97
CA PRO A 164 -2.30 15.87 7.73
C PRO A 164 -3.25 16.51 6.72
N TYR A 165 -2.88 16.44 5.42
CA TYR A 165 -3.75 16.83 4.30
C TYR A 165 -4.53 15.62 3.76
N PHE A 166 -4.56 14.52 4.51
CA PHE A 166 -5.20 13.24 4.19
C PHE A 166 -6.15 12.80 5.31
N ASP A 167 -7.18 12.03 4.97
CA ASP A 167 -8.26 11.61 5.88
C ASP A 167 -8.02 10.24 6.50
N PHE A 168 -6.84 10.04 7.10
CA PHE A 168 -6.55 8.92 7.98
C PHE A 168 -5.57 9.36 9.08
N TYR A 169 -5.49 8.58 10.17
CA TYR A 169 -4.67 8.97 11.31
C TYR A 169 -3.17 8.88 10.96
N ASN A 170 -2.41 9.90 11.38
CA ASN A 170 -0.96 9.94 11.22
C ASN A 170 -0.27 9.03 12.25
N TYR A 171 -0.50 7.73 12.13
CA TYR A 171 0.13 6.75 12.99
C TYR A 171 1.66 6.81 12.91
N ALA A 172 2.31 6.62 14.06
CA ALA A 172 3.76 6.68 14.17
C ALA A 172 4.32 5.46 14.91
N GLY A 173 5.52 5.04 14.50
CA GLY A 173 6.22 3.90 15.08
C GLY A 173 6.95 3.05 14.06
N ILE A 174 7.46 1.91 14.51
CA ILE A 174 8.00 0.84 13.68
C ILE A 174 6.82 -0.11 13.36
N HIS A 175 6.22 0.06 12.19
CA HIS A 175 4.93 -0.55 11.85
C HIS A 175 5.04 -1.98 11.34
N ARG A 176 6.19 -2.36 10.80
CA ARG A 176 6.39 -3.66 10.15
C ARG A 176 7.60 -4.36 10.73
N PRO A 177 7.75 -5.68 10.49
CA PRO A 177 8.81 -6.48 11.08
C PRO A 177 10.21 -5.90 10.88
N VAL A 178 11.05 -6.07 11.89
CA VAL A 178 12.49 -5.80 11.85
C VAL A 178 13.23 -7.12 11.82
N LYS A 179 14.09 -7.29 10.82
CA LYS A 179 14.80 -8.56 10.58
C LYS A 179 16.30 -8.34 10.54
N LEU A 180 17.04 -9.21 11.25
CA LEU A 180 18.50 -9.29 11.16
C LEU A 180 18.85 -10.35 10.12
N LEU A 181 19.65 -9.98 9.14
CA LEU A 181 19.98 -10.77 7.97
C LEU A 181 21.48 -11.11 7.96
N ALA A 182 21.84 -12.35 7.61
CA ALA A 182 23.20 -12.68 7.19
C ALA A 182 23.15 -13.20 5.75
N LEU A 183 23.76 -12.47 4.85
CA LEU A 183 23.67 -12.64 3.41
C LEU A 183 25.04 -13.02 2.81
N PRO A 184 25.09 -13.86 1.79
CA PRO A 184 26.32 -14.10 1.05
C PRO A 184 26.89 -12.81 0.44
N LYS A 185 28.22 -12.72 0.30
CA LYS A 185 28.87 -11.58 -0.35
C LYS A 185 28.42 -11.41 -1.80
N GLU A 186 28.40 -12.51 -2.55
CA GLU A 186 27.74 -12.55 -3.85
C GLU A 186 26.34 -13.15 -3.69
N ARG A 187 25.33 -12.43 -4.20
CA ARG A 187 23.94 -12.80 -3.99
C ARG A 187 23.00 -12.26 -5.05
N VAL A 188 21.81 -12.83 -5.08
CA VAL A 188 20.66 -12.28 -5.81
C VAL A 188 20.24 -10.97 -5.14
N LEU A 189 20.16 -9.88 -5.93
CA LEU A 189 19.73 -8.56 -5.49
C LEU A 189 18.30 -8.27 -5.91
N ASP A 190 17.88 -8.75 -7.09
CA ASP A 190 16.56 -8.56 -7.66
C ASP A 190 16.26 -9.65 -8.68
N PHE A 191 14.99 -9.88 -8.93
CA PHE A 191 14.53 -10.65 -10.08
C PHE A 191 13.20 -10.09 -10.59
N GLU A 192 12.90 -10.40 -11.84
CA GLU A 192 11.63 -10.08 -12.46
C GLU A 192 11.17 -11.20 -13.35
N VAL A 193 9.84 -11.39 -13.43
CA VAL A 193 9.19 -12.39 -14.25
C VAL A 193 8.06 -11.79 -15.08
N THR A 194 7.93 -12.25 -16.31
CA THR A 194 6.78 -11.98 -17.18
C THR A 194 6.21 -13.28 -17.70
N HIS A 195 4.90 -13.28 -17.98
CA HIS A 195 4.20 -14.51 -18.34
C HIS A 195 3.52 -14.37 -19.69
N ARG A 196 3.65 -15.41 -20.51
CA ARG A 196 2.87 -15.57 -21.75
C ARG A 196 2.14 -16.90 -21.72
N LEU A 197 0.82 -16.88 -21.99
CA LEU A 197 0.06 -18.10 -22.18
C LEU A 197 0.29 -18.58 -23.61
N VAL A 198 0.62 -19.86 -23.75
CA VAL A 198 0.86 -20.53 -25.03
C VAL A 198 0.04 -21.82 -25.11
N ASP A 199 -0.12 -22.35 -26.32
CA ASP A 199 -0.81 -23.63 -26.51
C ASP A 199 -0.14 -24.73 -25.67
N GLY A 200 -0.91 -25.34 -24.79
CA GLY A 200 -0.47 -26.41 -23.93
C GLY A 200 0.32 -25.99 -22.69
N GLY A 201 0.36 -24.65 -22.33
CA GLY A 201 1.03 -24.23 -21.09
C GLY A 201 1.30 -22.74 -20.99
N ALA A 202 2.47 -22.41 -20.44
CA ALA A 202 2.93 -21.04 -20.31
C ALA A 202 4.45 -20.92 -20.52
N GLU A 203 4.87 -19.77 -20.97
CA GLU A 203 6.27 -19.34 -20.97
C GLU A 203 6.46 -18.25 -19.91
N VAL A 204 7.51 -18.38 -19.10
CA VAL A 204 7.91 -17.42 -18.07
C VAL A 204 9.29 -16.91 -18.46
N ASP A 205 9.36 -15.65 -18.90
CA ASP A 205 10.62 -14.97 -19.10
C ASP A 205 11.09 -14.41 -17.76
N TYR A 206 12.39 -14.51 -17.50
CA TYR A 206 12.96 -14.00 -16.26
C TYR A 206 14.25 -13.21 -16.48
N THR A 207 14.49 -12.27 -15.59
CA THR A 207 15.78 -11.58 -15.42
C THR A 207 16.18 -11.64 -13.96
N VAL A 208 17.43 -12.01 -13.67
CA VAL A 208 18.01 -12.04 -12.31
C VAL A 208 19.17 -11.05 -12.23
N THR A 209 19.11 -10.15 -11.28
CA THR A 209 20.20 -9.21 -10.96
C THR A 209 21.02 -9.74 -9.79
N THR A 210 22.32 -9.83 -9.97
CA THR A 210 23.28 -10.24 -8.93
C THR A 210 24.41 -9.24 -8.81
N ASN A 211 25.11 -9.21 -7.67
CA ASN A 211 26.31 -8.38 -7.47
C ASN A 211 27.64 -9.11 -7.78
N GLY A 212 27.58 -10.25 -8.46
CA GLY A 212 28.75 -11.01 -8.84
C GLY A 212 28.64 -11.64 -10.23
N SER A 213 29.56 -12.54 -10.58
CA SER A 213 29.72 -13.11 -11.91
C SER A 213 29.57 -14.62 -11.99
N HIS A 214 29.30 -15.31 -10.89
CA HIS A 214 29.13 -16.77 -10.90
C HIS A 214 27.85 -17.18 -11.64
N ASP A 215 27.77 -18.46 -11.96
CA ASP A 215 26.67 -19.04 -12.74
C ASP A 215 25.35 -18.98 -11.97
N VAL A 216 24.30 -18.62 -12.69
CA VAL A 216 22.94 -18.57 -12.19
C VAL A 216 22.11 -19.68 -12.79
N THR A 217 21.35 -20.39 -11.97
CA THR A 217 20.32 -21.34 -12.40
C THR A 217 18.99 -20.94 -11.79
N VAL A 218 17.93 -21.12 -12.57
CA VAL A 218 16.55 -20.82 -12.16
C VAL A 218 15.69 -22.05 -12.36
N GLU A 219 14.98 -22.46 -11.31
CA GLU A 219 14.06 -23.59 -11.33
C GLU A 219 12.62 -23.14 -10.98
N VAL A 220 11.65 -23.78 -11.61
CA VAL A 220 10.23 -23.67 -11.21
C VAL A 220 9.78 -25.04 -10.71
N LEU A 221 9.20 -25.05 -9.51
CA LEU A 221 8.72 -26.27 -8.88
C LEU A 221 7.20 -26.21 -8.68
N ASP A 222 6.51 -27.29 -9.06
CA ASP A 222 5.12 -27.57 -8.69
C ASP A 222 5.15 -28.41 -7.40
N GLY A 223 4.92 -27.75 -6.27
CA GLY A 223 5.22 -28.33 -4.96
C GLY A 223 6.71 -28.60 -4.81
N THR A 224 7.11 -29.86 -4.82
CA THR A 224 8.53 -30.29 -4.79
C THR A 224 9.02 -30.80 -6.15
N THR A 225 8.16 -30.88 -7.16
CA THR A 225 8.49 -31.43 -8.48
C THR A 225 9.00 -30.32 -9.40
N LYS A 226 10.22 -30.46 -9.91
CA LYS A 226 10.78 -29.53 -10.90
C LYS A 226 10.01 -29.68 -12.22
N VAL A 227 9.41 -28.57 -12.69
CA VAL A 227 8.64 -28.52 -13.94
C VAL A 227 9.34 -27.71 -15.04
N ALA A 228 10.28 -26.85 -14.68
CA ALA A 228 11.13 -26.14 -15.64
C ALA A 228 12.46 -25.74 -14.99
N GLU A 229 13.48 -25.57 -15.83
CA GLU A 229 14.82 -25.13 -15.43
C GLU A 229 15.48 -24.36 -16.58
N ALA A 230 16.27 -23.36 -16.23
CA ALA A 230 17.11 -22.64 -17.19
C ALA A 230 18.39 -22.16 -16.49
N SER A 231 19.45 -21.93 -17.28
CA SER A 231 20.72 -21.38 -16.81
C SER A 231 20.93 -19.98 -17.39
N GLY A 232 21.61 -19.13 -16.63
CA GLY A 232 21.90 -17.73 -16.97
C GLY A 232 21.04 -16.72 -16.18
N LYS A 233 21.49 -15.47 -16.22
CA LYS A 233 20.78 -14.36 -15.54
C LYS A 233 19.49 -13.95 -16.25
N THR A 234 19.32 -14.34 -17.50
CA THR A 234 18.10 -14.12 -18.29
C THR A 234 17.74 -15.40 -19.04
N GLY A 235 16.46 -15.67 -19.22
CA GLY A 235 16.00 -16.85 -19.95
C GLY A 235 14.50 -16.97 -20.01
N THR A 236 14.04 -18.04 -20.65
CA THR A 236 12.62 -18.42 -20.75
C THR A 236 12.44 -19.84 -20.21
N LEU A 237 11.54 -19.99 -19.27
CA LEU A 237 11.10 -21.26 -18.69
C LEU A 237 9.79 -21.69 -19.33
N LYS A 238 9.72 -22.91 -19.85
CA LYS A 238 8.51 -23.47 -20.46
C LYS A 238 7.84 -24.43 -19.50
N ILE A 239 6.59 -24.16 -19.15
CA ILE A 239 5.80 -24.94 -18.21
C ILE A 239 4.64 -25.57 -18.96
N THR A 240 4.73 -26.88 -19.23
CA THR A 240 3.69 -27.64 -19.89
C THR A 240 2.50 -27.84 -18.94
N ASN A 241 1.27 -27.69 -19.46
CA ASN A 241 0.04 -27.79 -18.68
C ASN A 241 0.05 -26.86 -17.43
N ALA A 242 0.53 -25.63 -17.59
CA ALA A 242 0.62 -24.66 -16.51
C ALA A 242 -0.74 -24.44 -15.83
N LYS A 243 -0.73 -24.52 -14.49
CA LYS A 243 -1.88 -24.16 -13.66
C LYS A 243 -1.86 -22.65 -13.47
N LEU A 244 -2.95 -21.99 -13.88
CA LEU A 244 -3.03 -20.53 -13.85
C LEU A 244 -3.50 -20.04 -12.49
N TRP A 245 -2.95 -18.90 -12.09
CA TRP A 245 -3.45 -18.15 -10.97
C TRP A 245 -4.75 -17.43 -11.34
N ASN A 246 -5.77 -17.51 -10.48
CA ASN A 246 -7.09 -16.91 -10.69
C ASN A 246 -7.68 -16.39 -9.38
N VAL A 247 -8.73 -15.56 -9.51
CA VAL A 247 -9.53 -15.09 -8.36
C VAL A 247 -10.07 -16.27 -7.57
N HIS A 248 -9.79 -16.30 -6.26
CA HIS A 248 -10.19 -17.35 -5.31
C HIS A 248 -9.80 -18.78 -5.70
N ALA A 249 -8.98 -18.91 -6.73
CA ALA A 249 -8.42 -20.17 -7.24
C ALA A 249 -6.93 -19.96 -7.55
N ALA A 250 -6.22 -19.39 -6.60
CA ALA A 250 -4.81 -19.11 -6.71
C ALA A 250 -3.99 -20.39 -6.84
N TYR A 251 -3.07 -20.39 -7.78
CA TYR A 251 -2.05 -21.42 -7.90
C TYR A 251 -0.68 -20.78 -7.99
N LEU A 252 0.22 -21.19 -7.10
CA LEU A 252 1.58 -20.62 -6.97
C LEU A 252 2.62 -21.71 -7.18
N TYR A 253 3.61 -21.38 -8.00
CA TYR A 253 4.82 -22.19 -8.19
C TYR A 253 5.94 -21.66 -7.31
N ASN A 254 6.81 -22.54 -6.80
CA ASN A 254 8.04 -22.10 -6.17
C ASN A 254 9.06 -21.72 -7.26
N PHE A 255 9.58 -20.52 -7.19
CA PHE A 255 10.60 -19.98 -8.08
C PHE A 255 11.93 -19.94 -7.32
N VAL A 256 12.91 -20.73 -7.74
CA VAL A 256 14.17 -20.91 -7.03
C VAL A 256 15.32 -20.41 -7.88
N ILE A 257 16.11 -19.50 -7.34
CA ILE A 257 17.30 -18.93 -7.99
C ILE A 257 18.52 -19.38 -7.20
N ARG A 258 19.51 -19.98 -7.87
CA ARG A 258 20.80 -20.35 -7.26
C ARG A 258 21.95 -19.70 -7.99
N ILE A 259 22.91 -19.21 -7.21
CA ILE A 259 24.23 -18.81 -7.67
C ILE A 259 25.20 -19.92 -7.25
N THR A 260 26.00 -20.44 -8.20
CA THR A 260 26.87 -21.57 -7.95
C THR A 260 28.31 -21.31 -8.43
N ASP A 261 29.28 -21.81 -7.64
CA ASP A 261 30.69 -21.92 -8.04
C ASP A 261 30.97 -23.41 -8.27
N GLY A 262 30.87 -23.86 -9.51
CA GLY A 262 30.95 -25.29 -9.85
C GLY A 262 29.83 -26.08 -9.18
N HIS A 263 30.16 -26.79 -8.09
CA HIS A 263 29.19 -27.61 -7.34
C HIS A 263 28.69 -26.96 -6.03
N ALA A 264 29.33 -25.89 -5.59
CA ALA A 264 28.97 -25.22 -4.35
C ALA A 264 27.89 -24.17 -4.58
N VAL A 265 26.83 -24.16 -3.77
CA VAL A 265 25.81 -23.11 -3.75
C VAL A 265 26.35 -21.92 -2.95
N ILE A 266 26.59 -20.80 -3.63
CA ILE A 266 27.03 -19.54 -3.03
C ILE A 266 25.80 -18.81 -2.43
N ASP A 267 24.71 -18.71 -3.21
CA ASP A 267 23.46 -18.11 -2.78
C ASP A 267 22.26 -18.92 -3.29
N GLU A 268 21.21 -18.92 -2.50
CA GLU A 268 19.91 -19.48 -2.86
C GLU A 268 18.81 -18.54 -2.40
N TYR A 269 18.00 -18.09 -3.35
CA TYR A 269 16.82 -17.28 -3.10
C TYR A 269 15.58 -17.97 -3.68
N PHE A 270 14.47 -17.90 -2.98
CA PHE A 270 13.20 -18.44 -3.46
C PHE A 270 12.04 -17.56 -3.13
N ASP A 271 11.07 -17.56 -4.04
CA ASP A 271 9.81 -16.86 -3.94
C ASP A 271 8.70 -17.69 -4.59
N LYS A 272 7.47 -17.24 -4.48
CA LYS A 272 6.32 -17.85 -5.12
C LYS A 272 5.86 -16.99 -6.29
N ILE A 273 5.61 -17.59 -7.44
CA ILE A 273 5.06 -16.92 -8.61
C ILE A 273 3.72 -17.52 -9.01
N GLY A 274 2.74 -16.68 -9.33
CA GLY A 274 1.49 -17.10 -9.94
C GLY A 274 1.46 -16.75 -11.44
N ILE A 275 1.21 -17.74 -12.28
CA ILE A 275 1.17 -17.57 -13.74
C ILE A 275 -0.18 -17.03 -14.14
N ARG A 276 -0.22 -15.81 -14.67
CA ARG A 276 -1.44 -15.15 -15.16
C ARG A 276 -1.11 -14.06 -16.15
N THR A 277 -2.10 -13.66 -16.96
CA THR A 277 -2.08 -12.39 -17.72
C THR A 277 -3.17 -11.46 -17.19
N PHE A 278 -2.91 -10.16 -17.21
CA PHE A 278 -3.91 -9.13 -16.92
C PHE A 278 -3.73 -7.97 -17.88
N GLU A 279 -4.80 -7.57 -18.54
CA GLU A 279 -4.77 -6.50 -19.54
C GLU A 279 -6.08 -5.70 -19.54
N VAL A 280 -5.99 -4.46 -20.03
CA VAL A 280 -7.15 -3.64 -20.41
C VAL A 280 -7.30 -3.73 -21.91
N LYS A 281 -8.44 -4.24 -22.37
CA LYS A 281 -8.71 -4.44 -23.78
C LYS A 281 -10.19 -4.29 -24.08
N ASP A 282 -10.52 -3.61 -25.17
CA ASP A 282 -11.89 -3.44 -25.69
C ASP A 282 -12.89 -2.94 -24.61
N GLY A 283 -12.46 -2.06 -23.72
CA GLY A 283 -13.26 -1.50 -22.62
C GLY A 283 -13.42 -2.41 -21.39
N HIS A 284 -12.70 -3.52 -21.32
CA HIS A 284 -12.79 -4.50 -20.25
C HIS A 284 -11.44 -4.77 -19.57
N PHE A 285 -11.50 -5.29 -18.35
CA PHE A 285 -10.37 -5.94 -17.70
C PHE A 285 -10.41 -7.43 -18.04
N LEU A 286 -9.28 -7.96 -18.49
CA LEU A 286 -9.15 -9.39 -18.83
C LEU A 286 -8.13 -10.05 -17.90
N LEU A 287 -8.56 -11.08 -17.19
CA LEU A 287 -7.71 -12.00 -16.44
C LEU A 287 -7.60 -13.32 -17.21
N ASN A 288 -6.40 -13.70 -17.60
CA ASN A 288 -6.17 -14.89 -18.43
C ASN A 288 -7.05 -14.90 -19.72
N GLY A 289 -7.18 -13.73 -20.34
CA GLY A 289 -7.97 -13.53 -21.56
C GLY A 289 -9.49 -13.58 -21.36
N LYS A 290 -10.00 -13.60 -20.12
CA LYS A 290 -11.43 -13.60 -19.81
C LYS A 290 -11.84 -12.34 -19.08
N PRO A 291 -13.00 -11.76 -19.37
CA PRO A 291 -13.51 -10.61 -18.66
C PRO A 291 -13.61 -10.85 -17.15
N VAL A 292 -13.25 -9.85 -16.36
CA VAL A 292 -13.39 -9.84 -14.90
C VAL A 292 -13.93 -8.49 -14.44
N TYR A 293 -15.03 -8.50 -13.70
CA TYR A 293 -15.59 -7.32 -13.05
C TYR A 293 -14.95 -7.13 -11.68
N LEU A 294 -14.34 -5.96 -11.44
CA LEU A 294 -13.66 -5.66 -10.17
C LEU A 294 -14.68 -5.24 -9.11
N ARG A 295 -14.80 -5.99 -8.02
CA ARG A 295 -15.71 -5.69 -6.91
C ARG A 295 -15.02 -5.86 -5.58
N GLY A 296 -15.12 -4.83 -4.74
CA GLY A 296 -14.43 -4.87 -3.47
C GLY A 296 -14.28 -3.50 -2.80
N PHE A 297 -13.08 -3.18 -2.35
CA PHE A 297 -12.91 -2.14 -1.36
C PHE A 297 -11.72 -1.21 -1.64
N GLY A 298 -11.86 0.09 -1.26
CA GLY A 298 -10.76 0.82 -0.66
C GLY A 298 -10.58 0.32 0.77
N LYS A 299 -9.34 0.22 1.23
CA LYS A 299 -9.02 -0.37 2.54
C LYS A 299 -7.88 0.41 3.19
N HIS A 300 -7.79 0.37 4.52
CA HIS A 300 -6.63 0.83 5.29
C HIS A 300 -5.97 -0.32 6.06
N GLU A 301 -4.66 -0.22 6.31
CA GLU A 301 -4.00 -0.95 7.39
C GLU A 301 -4.33 -0.20 8.69
N ASP A 302 -5.43 -0.56 9.32
CA ASP A 302 -5.88 0.02 10.59
C ASP A 302 -6.53 -1.07 11.43
N SER A 303 -6.07 -1.23 12.66
CA SER A 303 -6.65 -2.14 13.63
C SER A 303 -6.68 -1.48 15.01
N ASP A 304 -7.62 -1.92 15.86
CA ASP A 304 -7.65 -1.49 17.25
C ASP A 304 -6.31 -1.80 17.94
N ILE A 305 -5.83 -0.86 18.74
CA ILE A 305 -4.62 -0.93 19.57
C ILE A 305 -3.33 -0.84 18.74
N ARG A 306 -3.16 -1.66 17.70
CA ARG A 306 -1.93 -1.66 16.89
C ARG A 306 -1.84 -0.52 15.88
N GLY A 307 -2.94 0.18 15.62
CA GLY A 307 -2.99 1.19 14.58
C GLY A 307 -2.62 0.60 13.23
N ARG A 308 -1.52 1.08 12.61
CA ARG A 308 -0.98 0.55 11.35
C ARG A 308 0.02 -0.61 11.54
N GLY A 309 0.36 -0.95 12.78
CA GLY A 309 1.28 -2.06 13.05
C GLY A 309 0.75 -3.38 12.48
N LEU A 310 1.62 -4.14 11.82
CA LEU A 310 1.25 -5.43 11.21
C LEU A 310 0.61 -6.37 12.23
N ASP A 311 -0.60 -6.81 11.92
CA ASP A 311 -1.37 -7.78 12.68
C ASP A 311 -1.90 -8.87 11.73
N LEU A 312 -1.16 -9.96 11.61
CA LEU A 312 -1.51 -11.05 10.69
C LEU A 312 -2.86 -11.71 11.01
N ALA A 313 -3.30 -11.70 12.27
CA ALA A 313 -4.60 -12.23 12.64
C ALA A 313 -5.74 -11.36 12.09
N THR A 314 -5.61 -10.03 12.23
CA THR A 314 -6.55 -9.07 11.63
C THR A 314 -6.51 -9.14 10.10
N VAL A 315 -5.32 -9.22 9.50
CA VAL A 315 -5.16 -9.37 8.04
C VAL A 315 -5.88 -10.62 7.54
N LYS A 316 -5.66 -11.77 8.17
CA LYS A 316 -6.34 -13.02 7.79
C LYS A 316 -7.86 -12.90 7.95
N ARG A 317 -8.33 -12.25 9.03
CA ARG A 317 -9.76 -11.98 9.22
C ARG A 317 -10.33 -11.11 8.10
N ASP A 318 -9.60 -10.11 7.65
CA ASP A 318 -10.01 -9.23 6.54
C ASP A 318 -10.20 -10.03 5.26
N TYR A 319 -9.28 -10.93 4.90
CA TYR A 319 -9.42 -11.80 3.72
C TYR A 319 -10.61 -12.73 3.82
N GLU A 320 -10.89 -13.33 4.98
CA GLU A 320 -12.06 -14.18 5.18
C GLU A 320 -13.37 -13.39 5.04
N LEU A 321 -13.42 -12.14 5.54
CA LEU A 321 -14.58 -11.27 5.37
C LEU A 321 -14.77 -10.84 3.91
N MET A 322 -13.68 -10.52 3.20
CA MET A 322 -13.72 -10.19 1.78
C MET A 322 -14.22 -11.38 0.94
N LYS A 323 -13.78 -12.59 1.21
CA LYS A 323 -14.33 -13.80 0.58
C LYS A 323 -15.81 -14.01 0.90
N TRP A 324 -16.16 -13.89 2.19
CA TRP A 324 -17.53 -14.08 2.64
C TRP A 324 -18.51 -13.14 1.94
N ILE A 325 -18.11 -11.87 1.73
CA ILE A 325 -18.95 -10.86 1.09
C ILE A 325 -18.98 -10.99 -0.44
N GLY A 326 -18.06 -11.75 -1.05
CA GLY A 326 -17.97 -11.96 -2.49
C GLY A 326 -17.08 -10.95 -3.22
N ALA A 327 -16.19 -10.24 -2.50
CA ALA A 327 -15.21 -9.34 -3.08
C ALA A 327 -14.09 -10.13 -3.79
N ASN A 328 -13.52 -9.55 -4.85
CA ASN A 328 -12.38 -10.13 -5.56
C ASN A 328 -11.19 -9.16 -5.68
N CYS A 329 -11.36 -7.90 -5.28
CA CYS A 329 -10.37 -6.85 -5.48
C CYS A 329 -10.32 -5.91 -4.28
N PHE A 330 -9.16 -5.29 -4.03
CA PHE A 330 -9.05 -4.11 -3.17
C PHE A 330 -7.95 -3.17 -3.66
N ARG A 331 -8.05 -1.90 -3.28
CA ARG A 331 -7.01 -0.90 -3.47
C ARG A 331 -6.27 -0.68 -2.16
N THR A 332 -4.95 -0.66 -2.21
CA THR A 332 -4.09 -0.38 -1.05
C THR A 332 -4.12 1.11 -0.70
N SER A 333 -5.30 1.60 -0.29
CA SER A 333 -5.49 3.03 0.00
C SER A 333 -4.80 3.42 1.29
N HIS A 334 -3.99 4.44 1.32
CA HIS A 334 -3.43 5.26 0.23
C HIS A 334 -1.90 5.13 0.26
N TYR A 335 -1.39 3.93 0.36
CA TYR A 335 0.03 3.60 0.52
C TYR A 335 0.29 2.10 0.28
N PRO A 336 1.50 1.69 -0.09
CA PRO A 336 1.85 0.28 -0.17
C PRO A 336 1.73 -0.40 1.20
N TYR A 337 1.10 -1.57 1.24
CA TYR A 337 0.88 -2.32 2.49
C TYR A 337 2.11 -3.15 2.88
N ALA A 338 2.04 -3.84 4.01
CA ALA A 338 3.05 -4.80 4.42
C ALA A 338 3.19 -5.93 3.39
N GLU A 339 4.41 -6.40 3.14
CA GLU A 339 4.69 -7.43 2.12
C GLU A 339 3.91 -8.72 2.38
N GLU A 340 3.66 -9.04 3.64
CA GLU A 340 2.88 -10.20 4.07
C GLU A 340 1.42 -10.15 3.61
N LEU A 341 0.84 -8.94 3.38
CA LEU A 341 -0.50 -8.81 2.81
C LEU A 341 -0.52 -9.22 1.33
N TYR A 342 0.49 -8.83 0.56
CA TYR A 342 0.58 -9.22 -0.87
C TYR A 342 0.81 -10.72 -1.00
N GLN A 343 1.69 -11.30 -0.18
CA GLN A 343 1.91 -12.75 -0.14
C GLN A 343 0.60 -13.49 0.16
N MET A 344 -0.17 -12.98 1.14
CA MET A 344 -1.48 -13.56 1.46
C MET A 344 -2.49 -13.36 0.32
N ALA A 345 -2.49 -12.20 -0.36
CA ALA A 345 -3.34 -11.97 -1.53
C ALA A 345 -3.01 -12.92 -2.68
N ASP A 346 -1.72 -13.18 -2.91
CA ASP A 346 -1.26 -14.16 -3.90
C ASP A 346 -1.77 -15.57 -3.57
N GLU A 347 -1.75 -15.96 -2.29
CA GLU A 347 -2.22 -17.26 -1.82
C GLU A 347 -3.76 -17.38 -1.82
N GLU A 348 -4.46 -16.30 -1.50
CA GLU A 348 -5.91 -16.28 -1.36
C GLU A 348 -6.65 -15.96 -2.67
N GLY A 349 -5.94 -15.49 -3.70
CA GLY A 349 -6.50 -15.16 -5.00
C GLY A 349 -7.28 -13.85 -5.02
N PHE A 350 -6.71 -12.77 -4.47
CA PHE A 350 -7.28 -11.42 -4.56
C PHE A 350 -6.51 -10.55 -5.55
N LEU A 351 -7.23 -9.70 -6.26
CA LEU A 351 -6.68 -8.69 -7.15
C LEU A 351 -6.35 -7.42 -6.35
N ILE A 352 -5.20 -6.81 -6.59
CA ILE A 352 -4.74 -5.59 -5.92
C ILE A 352 -4.50 -4.49 -6.94
N ILE A 353 -5.11 -3.32 -6.70
CA ILE A 353 -4.66 -2.06 -7.27
C ILE A 353 -3.72 -1.44 -6.25
N ASP A 354 -2.42 -1.44 -6.55
CA ASP A 354 -1.38 -1.01 -5.62
C ASP A 354 -1.12 0.49 -5.73
N GLU A 355 -1.21 1.21 -4.60
CA GLU A 355 -1.20 2.67 -4.59
C GLU A 355 0.02 3.22 -3.85
N VAL A 356 0.74 4.14 -4.51
CA VAL A 356 1.84 4.89 -3.92
C VAL A 356 1.31 5.89 -2.88
N PRO A 357 2.07 6.28 -1.82
CA PRO A 357 1.54 7.12 -0.74
C PRO A 357 1.36 8.60 -1.14
N ALA A 358 0.94 8.85 -2.37
CA ALA A 358 0.77 10.16 -2.98
C ALA A 358 -0.65 10.70 -2.75
N VAL A 359 -0.92 11.15 -1.54
CA VAL A 359 -2.21 11.70 -1.11
C VAL A 359 -2.01 13.00 -0.30
N GLY A 360 -3.04 13.84 -0.30
CA GLY A 360 -3.00 15.16 0.32
C GLY A 360 -2.54 16.28 -0.61
N PHE A 361 -2.46 16.04 -1.90
CA PHE A 361 -2.01 17.02 -2.90
C PHE A 361 -3.13 17.93 -3.36
N MET A 362 -3.76 18.62 -2.41
CA MET A 362 -4.79 19.62 -2.63
C MET A 362 -4.39 20.93 -1.95
N GLN A 363 -4.91 22.07 -2.47
CA GLN A 363 -4.70 23.35 -1.79
C GLN A 363 -5.32 23.31 -0.39
N SER A 364 -4.61 23.86 0.59
CA SER A 364 -5.05 23.85 2.00
C SER A 364 -6.42 24.48 2.23
N THR A 365 -6.86 25.44 1.38
CA THR A 365 -8.20 26.02 1.43
C THR A 365 -9.31 25.04 1.06
N MET A 366 -8.99 23.96 0.34
CA MET A 366 -9.91 22.87 0.00
C MET A 366 -9.75 21.68 0.95
N ASN A 367 -8.70 21.69 1.76
CA ASN A 367 -8.48 20.69 2.78
C ASN A 367 -9.12 21.13 4.10
N PHE A 368 -10.40 20.82 4.28
CA PHE A 368 -11.14 21.15 5.50
C PHE A 368 -10.60 20.44 6.77
N LEU A 369 -9.81 19.39 6.62
CA LEU A 369 -9.12 18.75 7.76
C LEU A 369 -8.05 19.68 8.33
N ALA A 370 -7.22 20.27 7.47
CA ALA A 370 -6.24 21.28 7.90
C ALA A 370 -6.92 22.57 8.37
N ALA A 371 -8.02 23.00 7.72
CA ALA A 371 -8.80 24.15 8.12
C ALA A 371 -9.44 23.98 9.51
N ASN A 372 -9.88 22.78 9.86
CA ASN A 372 -10.44 22.47 11.18
C ASN A 372 -9.43 22.67 12.32
N GLN A 373 -8.14 22.59 12.03
CA GLN A 373 -7.07 22.86 13.01
C GLN A 373 -6.66 24.35 13.09
N GLY A 374 -7.41 25.25 12.42
CA GLY A 374 -7.17 26.69 12.43
C GLY A 374 -5.94 27.15 11.64
N ASN A 375 -5.34 26.28 10.83
CA ASN A 375 -4.11 26.55 10.10
C ASN A 375 -4.33 26.51 8.60
N GLY A 376 -4.58 27.68 8.05
CA GLY A 376 -4.82 27.84 6.63
C GLY A 376 -3.59 28.24 5.81
N LYS A 377 -2.40 27.63 6.03
CA LYS A 377 -1.31 27.85 5.08
C LYS A 377 -1.73 27.31 3.72
N LYS A 378 -1.87 28.20 2.76
CA LYS A 378 -2.21 27.85 1.40
C LYS A 378 -0.99 27.25 0.72
N VAL A 379 -1.06 25.98 0.36
CA VAL A 379 -0.03 25.30 -0.44
C VAL A 379 -0.61 25.02 -1.81
N GLY A 380 0.04 25.57 -2.85
CA GLY A 380 -0.27 25.22 -4.24
C GLY A 380 0.45 23.96 -4.63
N TYR A 381 -0.29 22.93 -5.07
CA TYR A 381 0.30 21.72 -5.63
C TYR A 381 0.38 21.83 -7.15
N PHE A 382 1.41 21.19 -7.72
CA PHE A 382 1.77 21.23 -9.14
C PHE A 382 2.13 22.64 -9.63
N GLU A 383 2.72 23.41 -8.71
CA GLU A 383 3.27 24.74 -8.95
C GLU A 383 4.79 24.72 -8.81
N LYS A 384 5.45 25.80 -9.29
CA LYS A 384 6.92 25.88 -9.40
C LYS A 384 7.66 25.66 -8.07
N GLU A 385 7.08 26.08 -6.94
CA GLU A 385 7.75 26.02 -5.62
C GLU A 385 7.67 24.63 -5.00
N THR A 386 6.56 23.91 -5.17
CA THR A 386 6.33 22.58 -4.59
C THR A 386 6.75 21.44 -5.49
N THR A 387 6.58 21.60 -6.79
CA THR A 387 6.66 20.51 -7.76
C THR A 387 8.02 19.83 -7.84
N PRO A 388 9.18 20.49 -7.87
CA PRO A 388 10.45 19.79 -8.09
C PRO A 388 10.78 18.79 -6.99
N LYS A 389 10.72 19.21 -5.72
CA LYS A 389 11.05 18.35 -4.57
C LYS A 389 10.00 17.26 -4.36
N LEU A 390 8.73 17.60 -4.50
CA LEU A 390 7.64 16.63 -4.40
C LEU A 390 7.73 15.56 -5.50
N LEU A 391 8.03 15.95 -6.72
CA LEU A 391 8.17 15.04 -7.86
C LEU A 391 9.36 14.07 -7.68
N GLU A 392 10.47 14.54 -7.12
CA GLU A 392 11.63 13.70 -6.80
C GLU A 392 11.27 12.64 -5.76
N ASN A 393 10.65 13.03 -4.64
CA ASN A 393 10.20 12.12 -3.60
C ASN A 393 9.16 11.12 -4.13
N HIS A 394 8.25 11.59 -4.98
CA HIS A 394 7.22 10.73 -5.58
C HIS A 394 7.84 9.68 -6.52
N LYS A 395 8.78 10.07 -7.37
CA LYS A 395 9.50 9.14 -8.25
C LYS A 395 10.24 8.08 -7.44
N ALA A 396 10.89 8.48 -6.35
CA ALA A 396 11.60 7.55 -5.48
C ALA A 396 10.65 6.52 -4.85
N ALA A 397 9.53 6.97 -4.27
CA ALA A 397 8.53 6.10 -3.67
C ALA A 397 7.88 5.16 -4.70
N LEU A 398 7.56 5.68 -5.90
CA LEU A 398 7.01 4.88 -6.99
C LEU A 398 7.99 3.81 -7.48
N THR A 399 9.27 4.16 -7.58
CA THR A 399 10.34 3.22 -7.96
C THR A 399 10.46 2.09 -6.95
N ASP A 400 10.51 2.42 -5.66
CA ASP A 400 10.65 1.42 -4.61
C ASP A 400 9.40 0.52 -4.51
N MET A 401 8.18 1.08 -4.66
CA MET A 401 6.93 0.31 -4.67
C MET A 401 6.91 -0.70 -5.82
N ILE A 402 7.10 -0.24 -7.05
CA ILE A 402 7.05 -1.13 -8.22
C ILE A 402 8.18 -2.17 -8.16
N THR A 403 9.39 -1.79 -7.77
CA THR A 403 10.51 -2.72 -7.63
C THR A 403 10.21 -3.81 -6.60
N ARG A 404 9.59 -3.47 -5.47
CA ARG A 404 9.21 -4.43 -4.44
C ARG A 404 8.10 -5.37 -4.91
N ASP A 405 7.04 -4.82 -5.56
CA ASP A 405 5.77 -5.54 -5.73
C ASP A 405 5.56 -6.10 -7.14
N LYS A 406 6.49 -5.87 -8.08
CA LYS A 406 6.36 -6.27 -9.49
C LYS A 406 6.16 -7.77 -9.76
N ASN A 407 6.55 -8.64 -8.84
CA ASN A 407 6.42 -10.10 -9.02
C ASN A 407 5.15 -10.70 -8.40
N HIS A 408 4.38 -9.93 -7.60
CA HIS A 408 3.14 -10.41 -7.01
C HIS A 408 2.07 -10.67 -8.07
N ALA A 409 1.50 -11.88 -8.06
CA ALA A 409 0.43 -12.28 -8.97
C ALA A 409 -0.86 -11.50 -8.70
N SER A 410 -1.10 -11.13 -7.44
CA SER A 410 -2.25 -10.34 -7.00
C SER A 410 -2.26 -8.91 -7.55
N VAL A 411 -1.09 -8.28 -7.75
CA VAL A 411 -1.00 -6.89 -8.22
C VAL A 411 -1.34 -6.82 -9.71
N ILE A 412 -2.43 -6.14 -10.05
CA ILE A 412 -2.95 -6.02 -11.42
C ILE A 412 -2.82 -4.64 -12.03
N ALA A 413 -2.65 -3.61 -11.22
CA ALA A 413 -2.55 -2.22 -11.66
C ALA A 413 -1.81 -1.36 -10.65
N TRP A 414 -1.27 -0.24 -11.13
CA TRP A 414 -0.59 0.78 -10.34
C TRP A 414 -1.46 2.04 -10.23
N SER A 415 -1.76 2.46 -9.00
CA SER A 415 -2.42 3.74 -8.72
C SER A 415 -1.38 4.79 -8.32
N ILE A 416 -1.23 5.81 -9.16
CA ILE A 416 -0.11 6.76 -9.10
C ILE A 416 -0.37 7.90 -8.09
N LEU A 417 -1.63 8.25 -7.83
CA LEU A 417 -2.04 9.30 -6.90
C LEU A 417 -3.46 9.03 -6.38
N ASN A 418 -3.75 9.55 -5.19
CA ASN A 418 -5.12 9.67 -4.71
C ASN A 418 -5.54 11.13 -4.58
N GLU A 419 -6.66 11.48 -5.20
CA GLU A 419 -7.38 12.76 -5.10
C GLU A 419 -6.48 14.01 -5.25
N PRO A 420 -5.56 14.04 -6.23
CA PRO A 420 -4.76 15.22 -6.46
C PRO A 420 -5.60 16.37 -7.01
N GLN A 421 -5.11 17.61 -6.85
CA GLN A 421 -5.71 18.79 -7.48
C GLN A 421 -5.45 18.77 -8.99
N CYS A 422 -6.05 17.81 -9.70
CA CYS A 422 -5.81 17.58 -11.14
C CYS A 422 -6.47 18.61 -12.08
N THR A 423 -6.94 19.72 -11.55
CA THR A 423 -7.39 20.89 -12.33
C THR A 423 -6.32 21.97 -12.47
N SER A 424 -5.20 21.87 -11.75
CA SER A 424 -4.08 22.81 -11.80
C SER A 424 -3.38 22.81 -13.17
N GLU A 425 -2.77 23.92 -13.57
CA GLU A 425 -2.10 24.04 -14.87
C GLU A 425 -0.86 23.14 -14.97
N GLY A 426 -0.13 22.92 -13.89
CA GLY A 426 1.05 22.06 -13.84
C GLY A 426 0.77 20.57 -13.76
N THR A 427 -0.51 20.14 -13.69
CA THR A 427 -0.88 18.73 -13.52
C THR A 427 -0.27 17.81 -14.57
N GLU A 428 -0.36 18.16 -15.86
CA GLU A 428 0.15 17.31 -16.94
C GLU A 428 1.68 17.16 -16.86
N ALA A 429 2.38 18.26 -16.58
CA ALA A 429 3.84 18.26 -16.44
C ALA A 429 4.31 17.42 -15.22
N TYR A 430 3.50 17.34 -14.19
CA TYR A 430 3.77 16.51 -13.01
C TYR A 430 3.43 15.04 -13.24
N PHE A 431 2.28 14.74 -13.86
CA PHE A 431 1.77 13.37 -14.01
C PHE A 431 2.54 12.58 -15.08
N LYS A 432 2.78 13.17 -16.25
CA LYS A 432 3.42 12.46 -17.36
C LYS A 432 4.68 11.69 -16.96
N PRO A 433 5.70 12.32 -16.31
CA PRO A 433 6.92 11.59 -15.94
C PRO A 433 6.70 10.47 -14.93
N LEU A 434 5.64 10.50 -14.12
CA LEU A 434 5.30 9.43 -13.17
C LEU A 434 4.65 8.24 -13.89
N PHE A 435 3.71 8.51 -14.80
CA PHE A 435 3.09 7.46 -15.61
C PHE A 435 4.11 6.78 -16.54
N ASP A 436 5.01 7.55 -17.15
CA ASP A 436 6.09 7.01 -17.97
C ASP A 436 7.02 6.12 -17.12
N LEU A 437 7.44 6.61 -15.95
CA LEU A 437 8.31 5.87 -15.03
C LEU A 437 7.66 4.55 -14.57
N ALA A 438 6.37 4.57 -14.20
CA ALA A 438 5.66 3.35 -13.83
C ALA A 438 5.63 2.32 -14.96
N HIS A 439 5.46 2.79 -16.20
CA HIS A 439 5.52 1.91 -17.38
C HIS A 439 6.92 1.35 -17.63
N GLU A 440 7.96 2.14 -17.42
CA GLU A 440 9.35 1.70 -17.59
C GLU A 440 9.75 0.66 -16.58
N LEU A 441 9.39 0.87 -15.31
CA LEU A 441 9.79 0.03 -14.19
C LEU A 441 9.06 -1.33 -14.13
N ASP A 442 7.82 -1.41 -14.61
CA ASP A 442 7.07 -2.65 -14.55
C ASP A 442 7.35 -3.57 -15.75
N PRO A 443 8.00 -4.72 -15.56
CA PRO A 443 8.28 -5.65 -16.65
C PRO A 443 7.02 -6.22 -17.29
N GLN A 444 5.92 -6.35 -16.52
CA GLN A 444 4.64 -6.87 -17.00
C GLN A 444 3.78 -5.81 -17.70
N LYS A 445 4.16 -4.52 -17.66
CA LYS A 445 3.44 -3.41 -18.27
C LYS A 445 1.97 -3.32 -17.85
N ARG A 446 1.71 -3.55 -16.56
CA ARG A 446 0.37 -3.49 -15.98
C ARG A 446 -0.27 -2.12 -16.16
N PRO A 447 -1.61 -2.07 -16.21
CA PRO A 447 -2.36 -0.82 -16.34
C PRO A 447 -2.06 0.16 -15.20
N ARG A 448 -2.09 1.46 -15.51
CA ARG A 448 -1.84 2.56 -14.58
C ARG A 448 -3.08 3.43 -14.48
N THR A 449 -3.34 3.92 -13.29
CA THR A 449 -4.47 4.82 -13.00
C THR A 449 -4.11 5.81 -11.90
N TYR A 450 -5.04 6.66 -11.54
CA TYR A 450 -5.06 7.45 -10.30
C TYR A 450 -6.50 7.72 -9.90
N ALA A 451 -6.77 7.83 -8.60
CA ALA A 451 -8.11 8.13 -8.11
C ALA A 451 -8.45 9.60 -8.30
N ILE A 452 -9.43 9.89 -9.15
CA ILE A 452 -9.84 11.25 -9.52
C ILE A 452 -10.79 11.80 -8.46
N VAL A 453 -10.40 12.92 -7.84
CA VAL A 453 -11.18 13.60 -6.81
C VAL A 453 -12.56 14.06 -7.33
N MET A 454 -13.55 14.05 -6.45
CA MET A 454 -14.96 14.36 -6.75
C MET A 454 -15.17 15.69 -7.50
N MET A 455 -14.34 16.72 -7.25
CA MET A 455 -14.48 18.04 -7.89
C MET A 455 -13.87 18.12 -9.28
N SER A 456 -13.19 17.08 -9.73
CA SER A 456 -12.58 17.01 -11.08
C SER A 456 -13.55 16.31 -12.03
N LEU A 457 -14.25 17.13 -12.82
CA LEU A 457 -15.24 16.68 -13.80
C LEU A 457 -14.58 16.32 -15.15
N PRO A 458 -15.28 15.62 -16.06
CA PRO A 458 -14.73 15.20 -17.34
C PRO A 458 -14.01 16.28 -18.15
N ASN A 459 -14.58 17.50 -18.13
CA ASN A 459 -14.05 18.63 -18.91
C ASN A 459 -13.00 19.48 -18.17
N THR A 460 -12.74 19.21 -16.89
CA THR A 460 -11.84 20.02 -16.05
C THR A 460 -10.64 19.22 -15.53
N SER A 461 -10.75 17.89 -15.51
CA SER A 461 -9.67 17.02 -15.11
C SER A 461 -8.53 17.05 -16.12
N LYS A 462 -7.33 17.32 -15.63
CA LYS A 462 -6.09 17.27 -16.41
C LYS A 462 -5.28 16.05 -15.95
N GLY A 463 -4.70 15.30 -16.88
CA GLY A 463 -3.93 14.10 -16.56
C GLY A 463 -4.65 12.77 -16.76
N GLN A 464 -5.97 12.77 -16.92
CA GLN A 464 -6.73 11.55 -17.22
C GLN A 464 -6.30 10.82 -18.51
N GLN A 465 -5.71 11.56 -19.45
CA GLN A 465 -5.21 11.00 -20.71
C GLN A 465 -4.02 10.05 -20.53
N PHE A 466 -3.31 10.11 -19.40
CA PHE A 466 -2.19 9.21 -19.08
C PHE A 466 -2.63 7.89 -18.47
N ALA A 467 -3.85 7.82 -17.94
CA ALA A 467 -4.39 6.62 -17.31
C ALA A 467 -4.89 5.60 -18.33
N ASP A 468 -4.59 4.33 -18.11
CA ASP A 468 -5.01 3.22 -18.96
C ASP A 468 -6.49 2.84 -18.71
N PHE A 469 -7.02 3.18 -17.54
CA PHE A 469 -8.44 3.14 -17.18
C PHE A 469 -8.77 4.28 -16.21
N ILE A 470 -10.04 4.67 -16.17
CA ILE A 470 -10.49 5.80 -15.34
C ILE A 470 -10.94 5.31 -13.97
N SER A 471 -10.44 5.94 -12.91
CA SER A 471 -10.80 5.65 -11.52
C SER A 471 -11.41 6.88 -10.87
N LEU A 472 -12.63 6.76 -10.37
CA LEU A 472 -13.39 7.88 -9.80
C LEU A 472 -13.68 7.69 -8.31
N ASN A 473 -13.47 8.74 -7.52
CA ASN A 473 -13.99 8.87 -6.18
C ASN A 473 -15.24 9.76 -6.24
N ARG A 474 -16.42 9.20 -5.95
CA ARG A 474 -17.71 9.92 -6.08
C ARG A 474 -18.61 9.68 -4.89
N TYR A 475 -19.15 10.75 -4.37
CA TYR A 475 -19.96 10.77 -3.15
C TYR A 475 -21.30 11.48 -3.33
N TYR A 476 -21.93 11.35 -4.50
CA TYR A 476 -23.31 11.79 -4.74
C TYR A 476 -24.25 11.08 -3.78
N GLY A 477 -25.10 11.84 -3.10
CA GLY A 477 -25.96 11.31 -2.05
C GLY A 477 -25.32 11.29 -0.66
N TRP A 478 -24.03 11.71 -0.52
CA TRP A 478 -23.39 11.86 0.79
C TRP A 478 -22.84 13.27 1.00
N TYR A 479 -21.69 13.61 0.42
CA TYR A 479 -21.13 14.97 0.53
C TYR A 479 -21.88 15.99 -0.35
N VAL A 480 -22.52 15.52 -1.39
CA VAL A 480 -23.30 16.32 -2.33
C VAL A 480 -24.71 15.72 -2.44
N MET A 481 -25.73 16.56 -2.26
CA MET A 481 -27.14 16.18 -2.39
C MET A 481 -27.54 14.98 -1.50
N GLY A 482 -27.06 14.97 -0.24
CA GLY A 482 -27.42 13.92 0.73
C GLY A 482 -28.84 14.10 1.32
N GLY A 483 -29.31 13.09 2.04
CA GLY A 483 -30.59 13.09 2.72
C GLY A 483 -31.75 13.13 1.73
N MET A 484 -32.68 14.04 1.91
CA MET A 484 -33.87 14.16 1.03
C MET A 484 -33.55 14.48 -0.43
N CYS A 485 -32.33 14.95 -0.73
CA CYS A 485 -31.91 15.28 -2.08
C CYS A 485 -31.30 14.08 -2.85
N ILE A 486 -31.35 12.88 -2.32
CA ILE A 486 -30.73 11.71 -2.94
C ILE A 486 -31.26 11.39 -4.35
N VAL A 487 -32.52 11.71 -4.63
CA VAL A 487 -33.13 11.57 -5.97
C VAL A 487 -32.47 12.52 -6.99
N ASP A 488 -32.19 13.75 -6.57
CA ASP A 488 -31.49 14.74 -7.39
C ASP A 488 -30.01 14.36 -7.54
N ALA A 489 -29.42 13.71 -6.53
CA ALA A 489 -28.06 13.16 -6.57
C ALA A 489 -27.92 12.14 -7.69
N GLU A 490 -28.86 11.21 -7.84
CA GLU A 490 -28.84 10.22 -8.93
C GLU A 490 -28.88 10.90 -10.30
N THR A 491 -29.77 11.90 -10.48
CA THR A 491 -29.88 12.66 -11.74
C THR A 491 -28.58 13.39 -12.08
N ALA A 492 -27.97 14.05 -11.09
CA ALA A 492 -26.72 14.77 -11.27
C ALA A 492 -25.55 13.81 -11.58
N PHE A 493 -25.55 12.65 -10.93
CA PHE A 493 -24.53 11.61 -11.14
C PHE A 493 -24.62 11.03 -12.55
N ARG A 494 -25.81 10.68 -13.02
CA ARG A 494 -26.02 10.21 -14.41
C ARG A 494 -25.54 11.24 -15.43
N LYS A 495 -25.82 12.53 -15.21
CA LYS A 495 -25.34 13.59 -16.08
C LYS A 495 -23.81 13.66 -16.12
N GLU A 496 -23.13 13.46 -14.99
CA GLU A 496 -21.67 13.38 -14.97
C GLU A 496 -21.17 12.14 -15.75
N MET A 497 -21.82 10.99 -15.57
CA MET A 497 -21.47 9.75 -16.29
C MET A 497 -21.62 9.90 -17.80
N ASP A 498 -22.67 10.57 -18.27
CA ASP A 498 -22.84 10.93 -19.69
C ASP A 498 -21.69 11.80 -20.21
N GLY A 499 -21.17 12.69 -19.37
CA GLY A 499 -19.98 13.50 -19.66
C GLY A 499 -18.71 12.66 -19.76
N TRP A 500 -18.52 11.72 -18.85
CA TRP A 500 -17.38 10.79 -18.90
C TRP A 500 -17.42 9.90 -20.13
N ALA A 501 -18.59 9.41 -20.53
CA ALA A 501 -18.77 8.61 -21.75
C ALA A 501 -18.17 9.28 -23.01
N GLN A 502 -18.16 10.62 -23.05
CA GLN A 502 -17.61 11.39 -24.20
C GLN A 502 -16.08 11.40 -24.24
N VAL A 503 -15.40 11.16 -23.12
CA VAL A 503 -13.94 11.31 -23.00
C VAL A 503 -13.19 10.02 -22.68
N LEU A 504 -13.90 8.90 -22.49
CA LEU A 504 -13.30 7.60 -22.16
C LEU A 504 -12.41 7.06 -23.28
N ASN A 505 -12.74 7.31 -24.53
CA ASN A 505 -12.00 6.77 -25.69
C ASN A 505 -11.82 5.24 -25.64
N GLY A 506 -12.87 4.50 -25.28
CA GLY A 506 -12.88 3.04 -25.18
C GLY A 506 -12.20 2.46 -23.93
N ARG A 507 -11.76 3.28 -23.00
CA ARG A 507 -11.21 2.83 -21.71
C ARG A 507 -12.31 2.42 -20.74
N PRO A 508 -12.11 1.37 -19.92
CA PRO A 508 -13.03 1.04 -18.83
C PRO A 508 -12.92 2.07 -17.70
N MET A 509 -13.94 2.10 -16.87
CA MET A 509 -14.01 2.93 -15.67
C MET A 509 -14.29 2.06 -14.45
N ILE A 510 -13.71 2.45 -13.31
CA ILE A 510 -14.07 1.91 -11.99
C ILE A 510 -14.37 3.04 -11.01
N PHE A 511 -15.20 2.75 -10.02
CA PHE A 511 -15.30 3.58 -8.84
C PHE A 511 -14.31 3.08 -7.79
N THR A 512 -13.34 3.92 -7.43
CA THR A 512 -12.33 3.61 -6.41
C THR A 512 -12.77 4.04 -5.02
N GLU A 513 -13.77 4.95 -4.95
CA GLU A 513 -14.43 5.31 -3.70
C GLU A 513 -15.87 5.78 -3.93
N TYR A 514 -16.78 5.22 -3.15
CA TYR A 514 -18.13 5.69 -2.89
C TYR A 514 -18.57 5.11 -1.54
N GLY A 515 -19.30 5.88 -0.73
CA GLY A 515 -19.69 5.40 0.60
C GLY A 515 -20.31 6.49 1.46
N ALA A 516 -21.10 6.09 2.44
CA ALA A 516 -21.75 6.98 3.41
C ALA A 516 -21.32 6.59 4.84
N ASP A 517 -20.97 7.61 5.64
CA ASP A 517 -20.68 7.38 7.06
C ASP A 517 -21.93 6.86 7.77
N THR A 518 -21.77 5.84 8.61
CA THR A 518 -22.88 5.09 9.22
C THR A 518 -22.50 4.59 10.60
N MET A 519 -23.30 4.92 11.59
CA MET A 519 -23.09 4.43 12.95
C MET A 519 -23.62 3.01 13.10
N PRO A 520 -22.81 2.06 13.62
CA PRO A 520 -23.18 0.64 13.66
C PRO A 520 -24.48 0.30 14.43
N SER A 521 -24.89 1.17 15.34
CA SER A 521 -26.08 0.96 16.20
C SER A 521 -27.24 1.88 15.82
N GLU A 522 -27.13 2.65 14.75
CA GLU A 522 -28.14 3.67 14.42
C GLU A 522 -29.11 3.14 13.36
N HIS A 523 -30.34 2.86 13.82
CA HIS A 523 -31.48 2.51 12.98
C HIS A 523 -32.54 3.60 13.03
N LYS A 524 -33.09 4.01 11.89
CA LYS A 524 -34.12 5.07 11.79
C LYS A 524 -35.18 4.75 10.75
N LEU A 525 -36.45 5.03 11.14
CA LEU A 525 -37.60 5.05 10.26
C LEU A 525 -38.32 6.39 10.37
N PRO A 526 -38.38 7.20 9.29
CA PRO A 526 -37.73 7.00 7.99
C PRO A 526 -36.21 7.04 8.08
N SER A 527 -35.53 6.58 7.03
CA SER A 527 -34.07 6.63 6.91
C SER A 527 -33.55 8.08 7.03
N VAL A 528 -32.43 8.26 7.71
CA VAL A 528 -31.74 9.55 7.82
C VAL A 528 -30.24 9.32 7.67
N MET A 529 -29.52 10.34 7.20
CA MET A 529 -28.05 10.27 7.11
C MET A 529 -27.45 9.77 8.43
N TRP A 530 -26.41 8.94 8.36
CA TRP A 530 -25.74 8.22 9.43
C TRP A 530 -26.43 6.94 9.92
N SER A 531 -27.71 6.69 9.54
CA SER A 531 -28.37 5.41 9.85
C SER A 531 -27.96 4.31 8.87
N GLN A 532 -28.13 3.05 9.29
CA GLN A 532 -27.82 1.89 8.46
C GLN A 532 -28.79 1.77 7.27
N GLU A 533 -30.04 2.16 7.43
CA GLU A 533 -31.04 2.25 6.36
C GLU A 533 -30.59 3.24 5.27
N TYR A 534 -30.08 4.41 5.68
CA TYR A 534 -29.61 5.40 4.72
C TYR A 534 -28.35 4.93 3.98
N GLN A 535 -27.45 4.20 4.64
CA GLN A 535 -26.30 3.62 3.97
C GLN A 535 -26.72 2.67 2.84
N ASN A 536 -27.71 1.81 3.09
CA ASN A 536 -28.25 0.90 2.08
C ASN A 536 -28.94 1.66 0.94
N GLU A 537 -29.79 2.67 1.25
CA GLU A 537 -30.43 3.54 0.25
C GLU A 537 -29.40 4.25 -0.65
N TYR A 538 -28.34 4.79 -0.04
CA TYR A 538 -27.22 5.39 -0.75
C TYR A 538 -26.53 4.38 -1.69
N LEU A 539 -26.26 3.16 -1.22
CA LEU A 539 -25.62 2.12 -2.00
C LEU A 539 -26.49 1.69 -3.18
N ASP A 540 -27.80 1.51 -2.98
CA ASP A 540 -28.75 1.17 -4.05
C ASP A 540 -28.75 2.22 -5.15
N MET A 541 -28.80 3.51 -4.79
CA MET A 541 -28.75 4.60 -5.77
C MET A 541 -27.46 4.56 -6.59
N ASN A 542 -26.29 4.38 -5.94
CA ASN A 542 -25.01 4.28 -6.65
C ASN A 542 -24.95 3.05 -7.57
N HIS A 543 -25.39 1.89 -7.09
CA HIS A 543 -25.39 0.66 -7.88
C HIS A 543 -26.34 0.77 -9.10
N ASN A 544 -27.49 1.43 -8.96
CA ASN A 544 -28.39 1.72 -10.10
C ASN A 544 -27.70 2.54 -11.19
N VAL A 545 -26.87 3.51 -10.78
CA VAL A 545 -26.08 4.30 -11.74
C VAL A 545 -25.00 3.41 -12.37
N PHE A 546 -24.22 2.67 -11.58
CA PHE A 546 -23.15 1.81 -12.11
C PHE A 546 -23.66 0.78 -13.12
N ASP A 547 -24.78 0.13 -12.79
CA ASP A 547 -25.37 -0.92 -13.64
C ASP A 547 -25.90 -0.40 -14.98
N SER A 548 -26.18 0.92 -15.06
CA SER A 548 -26.70 1.56 -16.27
C SER A 548 -25.64 1.86 -17.33
N TYR A 549 -24.35 1.73 -17.01
CA TYR A 549 -23.25 2.07 -17.92
C TYR A 549 -22.31 0.88 -18.13
N ASP A 550 -22.24 0.35 -19.36
CA ASP A 550 -21.42 -0.84 -19.68
C ASP A 550 -19.92 -0.57 -19.47
N PHE A 551 -19.45 0.66 -19.63
CA PHE A 551 -18.05 1.04 -19.40
C PHE A 551 -17.63 1.06 -17.93
N VAL A 552 -18.58 0.95 -16.98
CA VAL A 552 -18.27 0.78 -15.55
C VAL A 552 -17.94 -0.68 -15.31
N GLN A 553 -16.67 -0.99 -15.13
CA GLN A 553 -16.11 -2.33 -15.03
C GLN A 553 -15.63 -2.67 -13.61
N GLY A 554 -15.97 -1.83 -12.62
CA GLY A 554 -15.63 -2.10 -11.23
C GLY A 554 -16.21 -1.12 -10.23
N GLU A 555 -16.40 -1.64 -9.02
CA GLU A 555 -16.95 -0.93 -7.87
C GLU A 555 -16.14 -1.28 -6.60
N LEU A 556 -15.33 -0.32 -6.11
CA LEU A 556 -14.61 -0.45 -4.84
C LEU A 556 -15.21 0.53 -3.84
N VAL A 557 -15.93 -0.01 -2.87
CA VAL A 557 -16.61 0.83 -1.86
C VAL A 557 -15.60 1.42 -0.87
N TRP A 558 -15.80 2.65 -0.48
CA TRP A 558 -15.12 3.30 0.61
C TRP A 558 -15.95 3.21 1.88
N ASN A 559 -15.61 2.40 2.85
CA ASN A 559 -14.37 1.67 3.05
C ASN A 559 -14.67 0.24 3.51
N PHE A 560 -13.69 -0.65 3.48
CA PHE A 560 -13.82 -2.00 4.02
C PHE A 560 -14.27 -1.99 5.48
N ALA A 561 -13.53 -1.30 6.34
CA ALA A 561 -13.84 -1.18 7.77
C ALA A 561 -13.68 0.27 8.24
N ASP A 562 -14.38 0.66 9.28
CA ASP A 562 -14.14 1.92 9.96
C ASP A 562 -12.68 2.04 10.37
N PHE A 563 -12.13 3.25 10.30
CA PHE A 563 -10.71 3.51 10.62
C PHE A 563 -10.51 4.86 11.30
N GLN A 564 -9.39 5.02 11.98
CA GLN A 564 -9.07 6.27 12.67
C GLN A 564 -8.64 7.38 11.71
N THR A 565 -9.02 8.60 12.09
CA THR A 565 -8.63 9.85 11.44
C THR A 565 -8.18 10.86 12.47
N THR A 566 -7.63 11.97 12.02
CA THR A 566 -7.50 13.17 12.86
C THR A 566 -8.89 13.59 13.36
N GLU A 567 -8.97 14.09 14.59
CA GLU A 567 -10.22 14.62 15.18
C GLU A 567 -10.79 15.77 14.34
N GLY A 568 -12.10 15.77 14.12
CA GLY A 568 -12.79 16.83 13.40
C GLY A 568 -14.29 16.65 13.44
N ILE A 569 -15.01 17.75 13.22
CA ILE A 569 -16.49 17.76 13.27
C ILE A 569 -17.14 16.82 12.25
N MET A 570 -16.44 16.51 11.17
CA MET A 570 -16.93 15.61 10.11
C MET A 570 -16.58 14.14 10.38
N ARG A 571 -15.85 13.83 11.45
CA ARG A 571 -15.40 12.47 11.78
C ARG A 571 -15.74 12.11 13.22
N VAL A 572 -16.83 11.37 13.38
CA VAL A 572 -17.28 10.91 14.70
C VAL A 572 -16.44 9.72 15.15
N ASN A 573 -15.34 10.00 15.86
CA ASN A 573 -14.37 8.99 16.29
C ASN A 573 -13.86 8.15 15.11
N GLY A 574 -13.27 8.82 14.11
CA GLY A 574 -12.77 8.25 12.88
C GLY A 574 -13.77 8.27 11.72
N ASN A 575 -13.38 7.70 10.59
CA ASN A 575 -14.23 7.54 9.41
C ASN A 575 -15.18 6.35 9.61
N LYS A 576 -16.47 6.55 9.38
CA LYS A 576 -17.54 5.57 9.61
C LYS A 576 -18.14 4.99 8.32
N LYS A 577 -17.46 5.16 7.19
CA LYS A 577 -17.93 4.60 5.90
C LYS A 577 -17.68 3.10 5.77
N GLY A 578 -17.00 2.49 6.74
CA GLY A 578 -16.76 1.06 6.75
C GLY A 578 -18.04 0.24 6.58
N ILE A 579 -17.95 -0.82 5.78
CA ILE A 579 -18.98 -1.87 5.67
C ILE A 579 -18.91 -2.79 6.89
N PHE A 580 -17.73 -2.87 7.47
CA PHE A 580 -17.48 -3.46 8.79
C PHE A 580 -17.07 -2.37 9.80
N THR A 581 -17.27 -2.65 11.08
CA THR A 581 -16.71 -1.78 12.13
C THR A 581 -15.18 -1.93 12.18
N ARG A 582 -14.48 -1.04 12.91
CA ARG A 582 -13.04 -1.17 13.14
C ARG A 582 -12.66 -2.52 13.76
N GLN A 583 -13.56 -3.12 14.56
CA GLN A 583 -13.42 -4.46 15.16
C GLN A 583 -13.85 -5.59 14.21
N ARG A 584 -14.07 -5.30 12.92
CA ARG A 584 -14.46 -6.28 11.89
C ARG A 584 -15.82 -6.98 12.18
N GLN A 585 -16.76 -6.25 12.80
CA GLN A 585 -18.14 -6.69 12.92
C GLN A 585 -18.97 -6.11 11.77
N PRO A 586 -19.90 -6.87 11.16
CA PRO A 586 -20.68 -6.41 10.03
C PRO A 586 -21.67 -5.32 10.42
N LYS A 587 -21.82 -4.30 9.58
CA LYS A 587 -23.00 -3.44 9.53
C LYS A 587 -24.04 -4.05 8.58
N ASP A 588 -25.27 -3.52 8.53
CA ASP A 588 -26.31 -4.04 7.62
C ASP A 588 -25.86 -4.03 6.16
N ALA A 589 -25.09 -3.03 5.76
CA ALA A 589 -24.49 -2.95 4.43
C ALA A 589 -23.63 -4.15 4.04
N ALA A 590 -23.03 -4.86 5.00
CA ALA A 590 -22.26 -6.06 4.71
C ALA A 590 -23.12 -7.18 4.13
N PHE A 591 -24.34 -7.35 4.65
CA PHE A 591 -25.29 -8.33 4.13
C PHE A 591 -25.89 -7.88 2.79
N HIS A 592 -26.10 -6.56 2.63
CA HIS A 592 -26.54 -5.97 1.38
C HIS A 592 -25.52 -6.19 0.24
N PHE A 593 -24.25 -5.89 0.46
CA PHE A 593 -23.18 -6.18 -0.49
C PHE A 593 -23.02 -7.66 -0.77
N ARG A 594 -23.11 -8.51 0.26
CA ARG A 594 -23.05 -9.96 0.05
C ARG A 594 -24.16 -10.43 -0.91
N ALA A 595 -25.39 -9.98 -0.70
CA ALA A 595 -26.50 -10.33 -1.60
C ALA A 595 -26.20 -9.91 -3.05
N ARG A 596 -25.69 -8.67 -3.27
CA ARG A 596 -25.31 -8.17 -4.59
C ARG A 596 -24.15 -8.96 -5.19
N TRP A 597 -23.01 -8.97 -4.52
CA TRP A 597 -21.76 -9.49 -5.13
C TRP A 597 -21.76 -11.00 -5.34
N THR A 598 -22.45 -11.76 -4.49
CA THR A 598 -22.59 -13.21 -4.72
C THR A 598 -23.60 -13.55 -5.83
N SER A 599 -24.48 -12.63 -6.22
CA SER A 599 -25.40 -12.82 -7.34
C SER A 599 -24.79 -12.42 -8.69
N LEU A 600 -23.75 -11.59 -8.71
CA LEU A 600 -23.09 -11.18 -9.95
C LEU A 600 -22.13 -12.27 -10.45
N PRO A 601 -22.16 -12.65 -11.73
CA PRO A 601 -21.16 -13.56 -12.28
C PRO A 601 -19.76 -12.92 -12.30
N VAL A 602 -18.72 -13.71 -12.46
CA VAL A 602 -17.32 -13.22 -12.47
C VAL A 602 -17.08 -12.29 -13.67
N ASP A 603 -17.70 -12.61 -14.80
CA ASP A 603 -17.66 -11.88 -16.07
C ASP A 603 -18.84 -10.91 -16.23
N TYR A 604 -19.39 -10.41 -15.10
CA TYR A 604 -20.45 -9.39 -15.13
C TYR A 604 -20.04 -8.21 -16.02
N LYS A 605 -20.90 -7.84 -16.98
CA LYS A 605 -20.59 -6.90 -18.06
C LYS A 605 -19.45 -7.32 -19.00
N GLY A 606 -19.03 -8.57 -19.01
CA GLY A 606 -18.34 -9.16 -20.14
C GLY A 606 -19.26 -9.23 -21.37
N ASP A 607 -18.72 -9.61 -22.51
CA ASP A 607 -19.42 -9.59 -23.79
C ASP A 607 -20.89 -10.07 -23.68
N LYS A 608 -21.80 -9.18 -24.05
CA LYS A 608 -23.20 -9.55 -24.36
C LYS A 608 -23.32 -9.99 -25.80
#